data_68891a06275be2ba66dc8a5174a97d7b
#
_entry.id   68891a06275be2ba66dc8a5174a97d7b
#
_cell.length_a   1.000
_cell.length_b   1.000
_cell.length_c   1.000
_cell.angle_alpha   90.00
_cell.angle_beta   90.00
_cell.angle_gamma   90.00
#
_symmetry.space_group_name_H-M   'P 1'
#
loop_
_entity.id
_entity.type
_entity.pdbx_description
1 polymer ?
#
loop_
_entity_poly.entity_id
_entity_poly.type
_entity_poly.pdbx_seq_one_letter_code
_entity_poly.pdbx_strand_id
1 'polypeptide(L)'
;MFDALFAFSRRCSMRHKVILVDKRWFGDGDALEERIARELGEFLRENISFFQSYDRVIVYYDRGQKEISRTLRVAFAASLSHVEHRVVAPADYVLFQVADLCCTIELVERRRTERGLTKSEAAFFGGAGSFKKTYLKEFRR
;
A
#
# COMPACT_ATOMS: atom_id res chain seq x y z
N MET A 1 6.00 -11.00 15.13
CA MET A 1 6.01 -9.68 14.46
C MET A 1 4.74 -9.41 13.66
N PHE A 2 4.35 -10.30 12.75
CA PHE A 2 3.13 -10.15 11.93
C PHE A 2 1.86 -9.95 12.79
N ASP A 3 1.62 -10.79 13.79
CA ASP A 3 0.44 -10.69 14.64
C ASP A 3 0.38 -9.38 15.44
N ALA A 4 1.53 -8.87 15.88
CA ALA A 4 1.60 -7.59 16.59
C ALA A 4 1.28 -6.42 15.66
N LEU A 5 1.80 -6.42 14.44
CA LEU A 5 1.51 -5.40 13.43
C LEU A 5 0.03 -5.47 12.99
N PHE A 6 -0.50 -6.66 12.83
CA PHE A 6 -1.90 -6.87 12.49
C PHE A 6 -2.82 -6.39 13.62
N ALA A 7 -2.50 -6.70 14.88
CA ALA A 7 -3.24 -6.18 16.03
C ALA A 7 -3.16 -4.65 16.14
N PHE A 8 -2.01 -4.07 15.86
CA PHE A 8 -1.82 -2.63 15.80
C PHE A 8 -2.70 -2.00 14.71
N SER A 9 -2.66 -2.52 13.49
CA SER A 9 -3.44 -2.00 12.36
C SER A 9 -4.95 -2.02 12.63
N ARG A 10 -5.43 -3.01 13.36
CA ARG A 10 -6.85 -3.11 13.75
C ARG A 10 -7.29 -2.08 14.78
N ARG A 11 -6.37 -1.62 15.63
CA ARG A 11 -6.66 -0.64 16.69
C ARG A 11 -6.52 0.81 16.23
N CYS A 12 -5.77 1.02 15.16
CA CYS A 12 -5.58 2.36 14.59
C CYS A 12 -6.66 2.67 13.58
N SER A 13 -7.22 3.88 13.66
CA SER A 13 -8.11 4.42 12.62
C SER A 13 -7.26 4.84 11.43
N MET A 14 -6.97 3.89 10.55
CA MET A 14 -6.17 4.11 9.34
C MET A 14 -7.00 3.87 8.09
N ARG A 15 -6.67 4.60 7.04
CA ARG A 15 -7.10 4.29 5.68
C ARG A 15 -5.90 3.77 4.91
N HIS A 16 -6.11 2.79 4.07
CA HIS A 16 -5.05 2.28 3.20
C HIS A 16 -5.54 2.12 1.76
N LYS A 17 -4.63 2.23 0.84
CA LYS A 17 -4.81 1.90 -0.58
C LYS A 17 -3.61 1.09 -1.03
N VAL A 18 -3.87 -0.03 -1.65
CA VAL A 18 -2.83 -0.86 -2.29
C VAL A 18 -3.01 -0.79 -3.80
N ILE A 19 -1.93 -0.49 -4.49
CA ILE A 19 -1.85 -0.51 -5.94
C ILE A 19 -1.03 -1.74 -6.33
N LEU A 20 -1.68 -2.70 -6.96
CA LEU A 20 -1.04 -3.92 -7.46
C LEU A 20 -0.88 -3.83 -8.97
N VAL A 21 0.36 -3.91 -9.43
CA VAL A 21 0.69 -3.88 -10.85
C VAL A 21 1.46 -5.15 -11.21
N ASP A 22 1.02 -5.84 -12.25
CA ASP A 22 1.71 -7.00 -12.76
C ASP A 22 2.78 -6.57 -13.78
N LYS A 23 4.04 -6.66 -13.37
CA LYS A 23 5.18 -6.25 -14.19
C LYS A 23 5.29 -6.99 -15.53
N ARG A 24 4.69 -8.17 -15.64
CA ARG A 24 4.69 -8.95 -16.88
C ARG A 24 3.94 -8.26 -18.04
N TRP A 25 3.05 -7.33 -17.72
CA TRP A 25 2.28 -6.58 -18.72
C TRP A 25 2.99 -5.33 -19.25
N PHE A 26 4.17 -5.02 -18.71
CA PHE A 26 4.94 -3.83 -19.04
C PHE A 26 6.32 -4.22 -19.52
N GLY A 27 6.64 -3.86 -20.79
CA GLY A 27 7.91 -4.21 -21.42
C GLY A 27 9.10 -3.34 -20.96
N ASP A 28 8.84 -2.18 -20.39
CA ASP A 28 9.84 -1.24 -19.91
C ASP A 28 9.44 -0.58 -18.56
N GLY A 29 10.40 0.09 -17.94
CA GLY A 29 10.20 0.77 -16.65
C GLY A 29 9.30 2.01 -16.77
N ASP A 30 9.34 2.71 -17.89
CA ASP A 30 8.59 3.95 -18.09
C ASP A 30 7.08 3.67 -18.14
N ALA A 31 6.66 2.61 -18.85
CA ALA A 31 5.27 2.18 -18.89
C ALA A 31 4.73 1.77 -17.50
N LEU A 32 5.58 1.15 -16.68
CA LEU A 32 5.23 0.79 -15.31
C LEU A 32 5.05 2.04 -14.43
N GLU A 33 5.97 3.00 -14.51
CA GLU A 33 5.87 4.27 -13.78
C GLU A 33 4.61 5.05 -14.18
N GLU A 34 4.31 5.11 -15.47
CA GLU A 34 3.12 5.77 -16.00
C GLU A 34 1.82 5.13 -15.47
N ARG A 35 1.80 3.80 -15.39
CA ARG A 35 0.67 3.07 -14.80
C ARG A 35 0.50 3.40 -13.31
N ILE A 36 1.58 3.39 -12.55
CA ILE A 36 1.55 3.75 -11.11
C ILE A 36 1.12 5.21 -10.94
N ALA A 37 1.64 6.13 -11.74
CA ALA A 37 1.27 7.54 -11.70
C ALA A 37 -0.22 7.75 -11.96
N ARG A 38 -0.80 7.04 -12.93
CA ARG A 38 -2.23 7.10 -13.23
C ARG A 38 -3.09 6.60 -12.08
N GLU A 39 -2.79 5.42 -11.54
CA GLU A 39 -3.54 4.84 -10.40
C GLU A 39 -3.46 5.75 -9.17
N LEU A 40 -2.30 6.33 -8.91
CA LEU A 40 -2.11 7.26 -7.81
C LEU A 40 -2.88 8.56 -8.03
N GLY A 41 -2.84 9.11 -9.25
CA GLY A 41 -3.59 10.31 -9.62
C GLY A 41 -5.11 10.12 -9.49
N GLU A 42 -5.63 8.97 -9.90
CA GLU A 42 -7.04 8.60 -9.70
C GLU A 42 -7.40 8.52 -8.23
N PHE A 43 -6.58 7.83 -7.43
CA PHE A 43 -6.76 7.73 -5.99
C PHE A 43 -6.79 9.11 -5.30
N LEU A 44 -5.85 9.99 -5.63
CA LEU A 44 -5.81 11.34 -5.06
C LEU A 44 -7.04 12.15 -5.45
N ARG A 45 -7.47 12.09 -6.70
CA ARG A 45 -8.65 12.79 -7.18
C ARG A 45 -9.93 12.31 -6.48
N GLU A 46 -10.09 11.02 -6.33
CA GLU A 46 -11.23 10.40 -5.64
C GLU A 46 -11.28 10.73 -4.14
N ASN A 47 -10.13 11.01 -3.53
CA ASN A 47 -9.99 11.29 -2.11
C ASN A 47 -9.54 12.73 -1.82
N ILE A 48 -9.67 13.64 -2.77
CA ILE A 48 -9.14 15.00 -2.64
C ILE A 48 -9.69 15.74 -1.43
N SER A 49 -11.00 15.62 -1.17
CA SER A 49 -11.66 16.27 -0.01
C SER A 49 -11.10 15.75 1.32
N PHE A 50 -10.73 14.48 1.39
CA PHE A 50 -10.08 13.91 2.59
C PHE A 50 -8.73 14.57 2.83
N PHE A 51 -7.88 14.66 1.81
CA PHE A 51 -6.56 15.28 1.95
C PHE A 51 -6.64 16.79 2.21
N GLN A 52 -7.58 17.48 1.58
CA GLN A 52 -7.81 18.93 1.77
C GLN A 52 -8.43 19.28 3.12
N SER A 53 -8.96 18.30 3.86
CA SER A 53 -9.48 18.53 5.21
C SER A 53 -8.37 18.76 6.25
N TYR A 54 -7.12 18.57 5.89
CA TYR A 54 -5.96 18.78 6.74
C TYR A 54 -5.20 20.03 6.32
N ASP A 55 -4.68 20.78 7.29
CA ASP A 55 -3.86 21.98 7.04
C ASP A 55 -2.53 21.64 6.38
N ARG A 56 -2.02 20.44 6.61
CA ARG A 56 -0.77 19.95 6.06
C ARG A 56 -0.81 18.45 5.86
N VAL A 57 -0.32 17.99 4.72
CA VAL A 57 -0.12 16.59 4.40
C VAL A 57 1.38 16.30 4.37
N ILE A 58 1.82 15.32 5.15
CA ILE A 58 3.22 14.86 5.18
C ILE A 58 3.28 13.50 4.51
N VAL A 59 4.05 13.38 3.45
CA VAL A 59 4.24 12.14 2.71
C VAL A 59 5.63 11.58 2.99
N TYR A 60 5.67 10.39 3.55
CA TYR A 60 6.91 9.67 3.83
C TYR A 60 7.20 8.67 2.73
N TYR A 61 8.43 8.61 2.26
CA TYR A 61 8.89 7.70 1.22
C TYR A 61 9.98 6.77 1.72
N ASP A 62 9.99 5.55 1.18
CA ASP A 62 11.12 4.66 1.30
C ASP A 62 12.31 5.19 0.47
N ARG A 63 13.45 5.35 1.11
CA ARG A 63 14.71 5.78 0.49
C ARG A 63 15.16 4.87 -0.66
N GLY A 64 14.81 3.58 -0.61
CA GLY A 64 15.25 2.57 -1.57
C GLY A 64 14.53 2.60 -2.93
N GLN A 65 13.44 3.36 -3.08
CA GLN A 65 12.57 3.34 -4.27
C GLN A 65 12.48 4.73 -4.93
N LYS A 66 13.54 5.11 -5.62
CA LYS A 66 13.68 6.47 -6.16
C LYS A 66 12.63 6.84 -7.22
N GLU A 67 12.29 5.91 -8.12
CA GLU A 67 11.30 6.13 -9.18
C GLU A 67 9.90 6.33 -8.58
N ILE A 68 9.52 5.46 -7.65
CA ILE A 68 8.23 5.57 -6.96
C ILE A 68 8.16 6.84 -6.11
N SER A 69 9.25 7.18 -5.42
CA SER A 69 9.33 8.40 -4.63
C SER A 69 9.14 9.65 -5.49
N ARG A 70 9.73 9.67 -6.69
CA ARG A 70 9.54 10.77 -7.65
C ARG A 70 8.09 10.87 -8.12
N THR A 71 7.49 9.75 -8.49
CA THR A 71 6.08 9.69 -8.93
C THR A 71 5.13 10.17 -7.84
N LEU A 72 5.32 9.72 -6.59
CA LEU A 72 4.55 10.17 -5.43
C LEU A 72 4.69 11.68 -5.21
N ARG A 73 5.92 12.18 -5.24
CA ARG A 73 6.19 13.62 -5.05
C ARG A 73 5.46 14.48 -6.07
N VAL A 74 5.54 14.11 -7.35
CA VAL A 74 4.90 14.86 -8.43
C VAL A 74 3.38 14.81 -8.30
N ALA A 75 2.80 13.64 -8.04
CA ALA A 75 1.36 13.47 -7.92
C ALA A 75 0.77 14.26 -6.73
N PHE A 76 1.39 14.18 -5.56
CA PHE A 76 0.93 14.93 -4.38
C PHE A 76 1.12 16.44 -4.55
N ALA A 77 2.26 16.89 -5.08
CA ALA A 77 2.51 18.32 -5.32
C ALA A 77 1.55 18.91 -6.35
N ALA A 78 1.15 18.15 -7.36
CA ALA A 78 0.18 18.59 -8.35
C ALA A 78 -1.26 18.67 -7.81
N SER A 79 -1.57 17.89 -6.79
CA SER A 79 -2.93 17.74 -6.26
C SER A 79 -3.21 18.59 -5.01
N LEU A 80 -2.18 18.93 -4.23
CA LEU A 80 -2.31 19.60 -2.93
C LEU A 80 -1.32 20.76 -2.80
N SER A 81 -1.77 21.86 -2.17
CA SER A 81 -0.97 23.07 -1.99
C SER A 81 0.01 23.02 -0.81
N HIS A 82 -0.29 22.23 0.23
CA HIS A 82 0.48 22.15 1.47
C HIS A 82 0.97 20.73 1.73
N VAL A 83 1.99 20.32 0.98
CA VAL A 83 2.59 18.98 1.08
C VAL A 83 4.05 19.09 1.52
N GLU A 84 4.39 18.33 2.55
CA GLU A 84 5.77 18.10 2.97
C GLU A 84 6.20 16.70 2.59
N HIS A 85 7.40 16.55 2.06
CA HIS A 85 7.94 15.28 1.60
C HIS A 85 9.15 14.89 2.45
N ARG A 86 9.14 13.68 3.01
CA ARG A 86 10.22 13.15 3.85
C ARG A 86 10.70 11.80 3.34
N VAL A 87 11.97 11.70 3.04
CA VAL A 87 12.63 10.45 2.67
C VAL A 87 13.20 9.81 3.92
N VAL A 88 12.79 8.61 4.23
CA VAL A 88 13.14 7.92 5.49
C VAL A 88 13.53 6.46 5.25
N ALA A 89 14.18 5.86 6.25
CA ALA A 89 14.39 4.42 6.28
C ALA A 89 13.14 3.73 6.86
N PRO A 90 12.56 2.71 6.20
CA PRO A 90 11.34 2.06 6.66
C PRO A 90 11.42 1.47 8.06
N ALA A 91 12.60 1.00 8.47
CA ALA A 91 12.83 0.43 9.79
C ALA A 91 12.56 1.41 10.95
N ASP A 92 12.66 2.71 10.70
CA ASP A 92 12.48 3.75 11.72
C ASP A 92 11.01 4.12 11.97
N TYR A 93 10.09 3.61 11.14
CA TYR A 93 8.68 3.98 11.19
C TYR A 93 7.76 2.77 11.11
N VAL A 94 6.97 2.55 12.16
CA VAL A 94 6.00 1.44 12.23
C VAL A 94 4.97 1.49 11.11
N LEU A 95 4.57 2.67 10.65
CA LEU A 95 3.61 2.82 9.56
C LEU A 95 4.11 2.27 8.22
N PHE A 96 5.42 2.25 7.96
CA PHE A 96 5.98 1.55 6.80
C PHE A 96 5.80 0.04 6.89
N GLN A 97 6.02 -0.52 8.08
CA GLN A 97 5.80 -1.96 8.31
C GLN A 97 4.31 -2.32 8.16
N VAL A 98 3.42 -1.43 8.58
CA VAL A 98 1.97 -1.59 8.35
C VAL A 98 1.65 -1.50 6.85
N ALA A 99 2.25 -0.59 6.11
CA ALA A 99 2.08 -0.50 4.66
C ALA A 99 2.54 -1.79 3.95
N ASP A 100 3.68 -2.35 4.35
CA ASP A 100 4.17 -3.64 3.84
C ASP A 100 3.20 -4.79 4.17
N LEU A 101 2.64 -4.78 5.37
CA LEU A 101 1.60 -5.74 5.77
C LEU A 101 0.37 -5.63 4.86
N CYS A 102 -0.09 -4.40 4.56
CA CYS A 102 -1.19 -4.15 3.64
C CYS A 102 -0.93 -4.75 2.26
N CYS A 103 0.23 -4.44 1.71
CA CYS A 103 0.65 -4.96 0.41
C CYS A 103 0.75 -6.49 0.41
N THR A 104 1.27 -7.08 1.47
CA THR A 104 1.39 -8.53 1.61
C THR A 104 0.03 -9.21 1.60
N ILE A 105 -0.93 -8.73 2.40
CA ILE A 105 -2.28 -9.30 2.47
C ILE A 105 -2.99 -9.22 1.12
N GLU A 106 -2.95 -8.08 0.44
CA GLU A 106 -3.58 -7.92 -0.87
C GLU A 106 -2.88 -8.74 -1.96
N LEU A 107 -1.56 -8.88 -1.91
CA LEU A 107 -0.81 -9.73 -2.82
C LEU A 107 -1.12 -11.22 -2.62
N VAL A 108 -1.25 -11.67 -1.37
CA VAL A 108 -1.65 -13.04 -1.04
C VAL A 108 -3.07 -13.30 -1.54
N GLU A 109 -4.01 -12.36 -1.36
CA GLU A 109 -5.36 -12.50 -1.87
C GLU A 109 -5.40 -12.61 -3.39
N ARG A 110 -4.64 -11.78 -4.10
CA ARG A 110 -4.54 -11.88 -5.56
C ARG A 110 -4.02 -13.24 -5.99
N ARG A 111 -2.93 -13.71 -5.39
CA ARG A 111 -2.38 -15.04 -5.69
C ARG A 111 -3.35 -16.18 -5.35
N ARG A 112 -4.05 -16.06 -4.23
CA ARG A 112 -5.07 -17.04 -3.81
C ARG A 112 -6.18 -17.18 -4.85
N THR A 113 -6.66 -16.06 -5.40
CA THR A 113 -7.72 -16.08 -6.44
C THR A 113 -7.24 -16.63 -7.77
N GLU A 114 -5.97 -16.43 -8.11
CA GLU A 114 -5.38 -16.91 -9.36
C GLU A 114 -4.97 -18.38 -9.32
N ARG A 115 -4.40 -18.86 -8.21
CA ARG A 115 -3.79 -20.20 -8.12
C ARG A 115 -3.94 -20.92 -6.76
N GLY A 116 -4.65 -20.32 -5.81
CA GLY A 116 -4.72 -20.81 -4.43
C GLY A 116 -3.51 -20.39 -3.58
N LEU A 117 -3.57 -20.70 -2.28
CA LEU A 117 -2.46 -20.47 -1.36
C LEU A 117 -1.35 -21.50 -1.59
N THR A 118 -0.11 -21.06 -1.45
CA THR A 118 1.03 -21.99 -1.35
C THR A 118 0.97 -22.76 -0.03
N LYS A 119 1.72 -23.86 0.07
CA LYS A 119 1.81 -24.65 1.31
C LYS A 119 2.25 -23.79 2.50
N SER A 120 3.22 -22.91 2.31
CA SER A 120 3.73 -22.01 3.36
C SER A 120 2.68 -20.97 3.76
N GLU A 121 1.99 -20.38 2.78
CA GLU A 121 0.90 -19.42 3.05
C GLU A 121 -0.26 -20.09 3.78
N ALA A 122 -0.66 -21.30 3.36
CA ALA A 122 -1.71 -22.06 4.02
C ALA A 122 -1.34 -22.45 5.46
N ALA A 123 -0.09 -22.85 5.70
CA ALA A 123 0.41 -23.14 7.03
C ALA A 123 0.43 -21.88 7.93
N PHE A 124 0.85 -20.76 7.39
CA PHE A 124 0.94 -19.49 8.12
C PHE A 124 -0.44 -18.93 8.47
N PHE A 125 -1.37 -18.90 7.52
CA PHE A 125 -2.70 -18.30 7.69
C PHE A 125 -3.79 -19.28 8.17
N GLY A 126 -3.49 -20.56 8.34
CA GLY A 126 -4.47 -21.59 8.72
C GLY A 126 -5.42 -21.97 7.58
N GLY A 127 -4.99 -21.82 6.33
CA GLY A 127 -5.77 -22.12 5.12
C GLY A 127 -6.56 -20.94 4.55
N ALA A 128 -7.14 -21.14 3.37
CA ALA A 128 -7.83 -20.08 2.62
C ALA A 128 -9.04 -19.49 3.35
N GLY A 129 -9.80 -20.32 4.06
CA GLY A 129 -10.97 -19.87 4.83
C GLY A 129 -10.58 -19.00 6.02
N SER A 130 -9.55 -19.39 6.76
CA SER A 130 -9.00 -18.61 7.88
C SER A 130 -8.41 -17.30 7.39
N PHE A 131 -7.64 -17.32 6.30
CA PHE A 131 -7.11 -16.10 5.68
C PHE A 131 -8.22 -15.10 5.37
N LYS A 132 -9.27 -15.52 4.67
CA LYS A 132 -10.39 -14.64 4.31
C LYS A 132 -11.12 -14.06 5.52
N LYS A 133 -11.44 -14.90 6.51
CA LYS A 133 -12.24 -14.50 7.67
C LYS A 133 -11.47 -13.64 8.66
N THR A 134 -10.23 -14.02 8.95
CA THR A 134 -9.43 -13.43 10.03
C THR A 134 -8.60 -12.25 9.56
N TYR A 135 -7.97 -12.36 8.37
CA TYR A 135 -7.04 -11.35 7.91
C TYR A 135 -7.66 -10.40 6.90
N LEU A 136 -8.15 -10.92 5.78
CA LEU A 136 -8.62 -10.09 4.68
C LEU A 136 -9.86 -9.27 5.05
N LYS A 137 -10.86 -9.88 5.68
CA LYS A 137 -12.09 -9.20 6.07
C LYS A 137 -11.84 -8.08 7.08
N GLU A 138 -10.99 -8.33 8.07
CA GLU A 138 -10.64 -7.33 9.08
C GLU A 138 -9.80 -6.20 8.49
N PHE A 139 -9.03 -6.51 7.47
CA PHE A 139 -8.15 -5.55 6.80
C PHE A 139 -8.88 -4.60 5.85
N ARG A 140 -9.95 -5.08 5.20
CA ARG A 140 -10.79 -4.30 4.28
C ARG A 140 -11.94 -3.58 4.97
N ARG A 141 -11.98 -3.61 6.29
CA ARG A 141 -13.00 -2.97 7.12
C ARG A 141 -12.70 -1.48 7.33
#